data_39cde7c6785d38c7c67d0eb9653fb1a3
#
_entry.id   39cde7c6785d38c7c67d0eb9653fb1a3
#
_cell.length_a   1.000
_cell.length_b   1.000
_cell.length_c   1.000
_cell.angle_alpha   90.00
_cell.angle_beta   90.00
_cell.angle_gamma   90.00
#
_symmetry.space_group_name_H-M   'P 1'
#
loop_
_entity.id
_entity.type
_entity.pdbx_description
1 polymer ?
#
loop_
_entity_poly.entity_id
_entity_poly.type
_entity_poly.pdbx_seq_one_letter_code
_entity_poly.pdbx_strand_id
1 'polypeptide(L)'
;DGVVAINTLKAMAIDVESGRPILGNRFGGLSGPAIKPVAVRCVFDLADALEIPVIGVGGISRWQDAAEMIMAGAAGVQVGTALRNPEGYGIFRSIAEGLSTYLERKEMTLEELRGIAGRFS
;
A
#
# COMPACT_ATOMS: atom_id res chain seq x y z
N ASP A 1 12.89 -16.16 -2.94
CA ASP A 1 12.90 -14.72 -3.11
C ASP A 1 11.49 -14.14 -2.92
N GLY A 2 11.21 -12.95 -3.44
CA GLY A 2 9.93 -12.28 -3.24
C GLY A 2 9.67 -11.22 -4.30
N VAL A 3 8.48 -10.65 -4.30
CA VAL A 3 8.13 -9.54 -5.20
C VAL A 3 7.61 -8.36 -4.39
N VAL A 4 7.78 -7.17 -4.92
CA VAL A 4 7.28 -5.92 -4.34
C VAL A 4 6.29 -5.31 -5.33
N ALA A 5 5.11 -4.96 -4.86
CA ALA A 5 4.07 -4.32 -5.67
C ALA A 5 3.34 -3.26 -4.84
N ILE A 6 3.10 -2.06 -5.40
CA ILE A 6 3.28 -1.68 -6.80
C ILE A 6 4.22 -0.47 -6.91
N ASN A 7 4.70 -0.19 -8.11
CA ASN A 7 5.35 1.07 -8.43
C ASN A 7 4.29 2.15 -8.65
N THR A 8 4.71 3.40 -8.81
CA THR A 8 3.80 4.50 -9.11
C THR A 8 3.03 4.23 -10.41
N LEU A 9 1.82 4.79 -10.49
CA LEU A 9 0.97 4.64 -11.67
C LEU A 9 1.21 5.81 -12.62
N LYS A 10 1.31 5.51 -13.91
CA LYS A 10 1.49 6.54 -14.93
C LYS A 10 0.29 7.47 -14.97
N ALA A 11 0.53 8.77 -14.80
CA ALA A 11 -0.51 9.77 -14.71
C ALA A 11 -0.08 11.07 -15.39
N MET A 12 -1.02 12.01 -15.52
CA MET A 12 -0.79 13.28 -16.19
C MET A 12 -1.64 14.36 -15.52
N ALA A 13 -1.13 15.57 -15.50
CA ALA A 13 -1.90 16.74 -15.13
C ALA A 13 -1.69 17.85 -16.18
N ILE A 14 -2.75 18.61 -16.43
CA ILE A 14 -2.75 19.69 -17.42
C ILE A 14 -3.11 20.99 -16.70
N ASP A 15 -2.33 22.04 -16.97
CA ASP A 15 -2.67 23.38 -16.54
C ASP A 15 -3.78 23.92 -17.43
N VAL A 16 -4.95 24.14 -16.86
CA VAL A 16 -6.14 24.52 -17.62
C VAL A 16 -6.05 25.92 -18.22
N GLU A 17 -5.25 26.79 -17.63
CA GLU A 17 -5.09 28.16 -18.15
C GLU A 17 -4.22 28.19 -19.42
N SER A 18 -3.13 27.45 -19.41
CA SER A 18 -2.21 27.41 -20.55
C SER A 18 -2.46 26.26 -21.53
N GLY A 19 -3.21 25.26 -21.12
CA GLY A 19 -3.45 24.05 -21.90
C GLY A 19 -2.23 23.14 -21.98
N ARG A 20 -1.21 23.35 -21.16
CA ARG A 20 0.06 22.60 -21.22
C ARG A 20 0.15 21.54 -20.12
N PRO A 21 0.85 20.43 -20.40
CA PRO A 21 1.18 19.49 -19.35
C PRO A 21 1.97 20.18 -18.24
N ILE A 22 1.63 19.91 -16.97
CA ILE A 22 2.33 20.48 -15.82
C ILE A 22 3.74 19.91 -15.72
N LEU A 23 3.91 18.62 -16.02
CA LEU A 23 5.21 17.95 -15.96
C LEU A 23 5.93 18.09 -17.29
N GLY A 24 7.23 18.37 -17.23
CA GLY A 24 8.06 18.56 -18.42
C GLY A 24 8.07 17.34 -19.35
N ASN A 25 7.98 16.12 -18.78
CA ASN A 25 7.92 14.88 -19.55
C ASN A 25 6.48 14.47 -19.89
N ARG A 26 5.51 15.34 -19.73
CA ARG A 26 4.06 15.11 -19.90
C ARG A 26 3.46 14.20 -18.84
N PHE A 27 4.10 13.06 -18.58
CA PHE A 27 3.61 12.03 -17.67
C PHE A 27 4.51 11.93 -16.45
N GLY A 28 3.94 11.44 -15.36
CA GLY A 28 4.69 11.16 -14.14
C GLY A 28 4.06 10.01 -13.38
N GLY A 29 4.70 9.61 -12.30
CA GLY A 29 4.21 8.56 -11.43
C GLY A 29 3.26 9.12 -10.37
N LEU A 30 2.04 8.61 -10.34
CA LEU A 30 1.10 8.90 -9.26
C LEU A 30 1.41 8.00 -8.07
N SER A 31 1.50 8.59 -6.88
CA SER A 31 1.72 7.88 -5.62
C SER A 31 0.78 8.42 -4.55
N GLY A 32 0.82 7.84 -3.35
CA GLY A 32 0.01 8.30 -2.22
C GLY A 32 -1.34 7.61 -2.13
N PRO A 33 -2.24 8.08 -1.26
CA PRO A 33 -3.50 7.39 -0.94
C PRO A 33 -4.38 7.06 -2.15
N ALA A 34 -4.30 7.86 -3.20
CA ALA A 34 -5.10 7.67 -4.41
C ALA A 34 -4.85 6.33 -5.11
N ILE A 35 -3.64 5.76 -4.99
CA ILE A 35 -3.31 4.50 -5.67
C ILE A 35 -3.55 3.27 -4.79
N LYS A 36 -3.90 3.44 -3.51
CA LYS A 36 -4.03 2.30 -2.60
C LYS A 36 -5.01 1.23 -3.09
N PRO A 37 -6.22 1.56 -3.58
CA PRO A 37 -7.12 0.52 -4.04
C PRO A 37 -6.56 -0.33 -5.18
N VAL A 38 -5.79 0.28 -6.08
CA VAL A 38 -5.13 -0.44 -7.17
C VAL A 38 -4.01 -1.32 -6.61
N ALA A 39 -3.21 -0.79 -5.66
CA ALA A 39 -2.13 -1.53 -5.03
C ALA A 39 -2.66 -2.75 -4.27
N VAL A 40 -3.74 -2.60 -3.51
CA VAL A 40 -4.38 -3.69 -2.77
C VAL A 40 -4.82 -4.80 -3.71
N ARG A 41 -5.47 -4.45 -4.81
CA ARG A 41 -5.92 -5.43 -5.81
C ARG A 41 -4.73 -6.16 -6.44
N CYS A 42 -3.67 -5.44 -6.80
CA CYS A 42 -2.48 -6.07 -7.38
C CYS A 42 -1.80 -7.03 -6.39
N VAL A 43 -1.70 -6.65 -5.12
CA VAL A 43 -1.17 -7.52 -4.07
C VAL A 43 -2.03 -8.76 -3.92
N PHE A 44 -3.34 -8.60 -3.91
CA PHE A 44 -4.28 -9.73 -3.82
C PHE A 44 -4.07 -10.71 -4.97
N ASP A 45 -4.02 -10.22 -6.20
CA ASP A 45 -3.83 -11.05 -7.40
C ASP A 45 -2.48 -11.77 -7.36
N LEU A 46 -1.42 -11.06 -6.96
CA LEU A 46 -0.07 -11.66 -6.88
C LEU A 46 0.02 -12.71 -5.78
N ALA A 47 -0.56 -12.43 -4.62
CA ALA A 47 -0.53 -13.38 -3.50
C ALA A 47 -1.30 -14.66 -3.82
N ASP A 48 -2.38 -14.54 -4.60
CA ASP A 48 -3.16 -15.70 -5.05
C ASP A 48 -2.39 -16.52 -6.10
N ALA A 49 -1.66 -15.86 -6.98
CA ALA A 49 -0.96 -16.51 -8.10
C ALA A 49 0.42 -17.06 -7.74
N LEU A 50 1.07 -16.51 -6.72
CA LEU A 50 2.48 -16.82 -6.40
C LEU A 50 2.61 -17.50 -5.05
N GLU A 51 3.60 -18.40 -4.94
CA GLU A 51 3.95 -19.04 -3.67
C GLU A 51 5.05 -18.28 -2.92
N ILE A 52 5.72 -17.32 -3.57
CA ILE A 52 6.74 -16.49 -2.95
C ILE A 52 6.12 -15.28 -2.24
N PRO A 53 6.81 -14.72 -1.23
CA PRO A 53 6.26 -13.57 -0.50
C PRO A 53 6.03 -12.35 -1.38
N VAL A 54 4.92 -11.65 -1.12
CA VAL A 54 4.58 -10.38 -1.76
C VAL A 54 4.68 -9.27 -0.73
N ILE A 55 5.43 -8.22 -1.05
CA ILE A 55 5.52 -7.02 -0.22
C ILE A 55 4.63 -5.96 -0.84
N GLY A 56 3.68 -5.44 -0.05
CA GLY A 56 2.72 -4.44 -0.53
C GLY A 56 3.22 -3.03 -0.35
N VAL A 57 3.13 -2.21 -1.39
CA VAL A 57 3.45 -0.80 -1.34
C VAL A 57 2.50 0.00 -2.23
N GLY A 58 2.08 1.15 -1.76
CA GLY A 58 1.21 2.07 -2.49
C GLY A 58 0.12 2.64 -1.61
N GLY A 59 0.26 3.91 -1.27
CA GLY A 59 -0.76 4.64 -0.54
C GLY A 59 -0.90 4.31 0.94
N ILE A 60 0.10 3.66 1.52
CA ILE A 60 0.08 3.31 2.95
C ILE A 60 0.53 4.51 3.78
N SER A 61 -0.35 4.99 4.67
CA SER A 61 -0.05 6.10 5.56
C SER A 61 -0.43 5.85 7.01
N ARG A 62 -1.20 4.80 7.29
CA ARG A 62 -1.68 4.46 8.64
C ARG A 62 -1.82 2.96 8.79
N TRP A 63 -2.02 2.50 10.04
CA TRP A 63 -2.06 1.06 10.32
C TRP A 63 -3.20 0.33 9.57
N GLN A 64 -4.33 0.99 9.34
CA GLN A 64 -5.45 0.40 8.59
C GLN A 64 -5.05 0.03 7.16
N ASP A 65 -4.24 0.89 6.53
CA ASP A 65 -3.75 0.64 5.17
C ASP A 65 -2.83 -0.57 5.15
N ALA A 66 -1.94 -0.68 6.14
CA ALA A 66 -1.05 -1.82 6.28
C ALA A 66 -1.85 -3.11 6.56
N ALA A 67 -2.85 -3.04 7.43
CA ALA A 67 -3.73 -4.17 7.71
C ALA A 67 -4.42 -4.66 6.44
N GLU A 68 -4.92 -3.73 5.63
CA GLU A 68 -5.59 -4.05 4.37
C GLU A 68 -4.67 -4.80 3.40
N MET A 69 -3.42 -4.36 3.29
CA MET A 69 -2.41 -5.05 2.46
C MET A 69 -2.13 -6.47 2.96
N ILE A 70 -2.01 -6.63 4.27
CA ILE A 70 -1.77 -7.94 4.87
C ILE A 70 -2.98 -8.85 4.66
N MET A 71 -4.18 -8.34 4.82
CA MET A 71 -5.42 -9.07 4.53
C MET A 71 -5.51 -9.52 3.08
N ALA A 72 -4.94 -8.73 2.15
CA ALA A 72 -4.86 -9.09 0.74
C ALA A 72 -3.81 -10.17 0.46
N GLY A 73 -2.91 -10.43 1.40
CA GLY A 73 -1.88 -11.47 1.27
C GLY A 73 -0.45 -10.99 1.36
N ALA A 74 -0.21 -9.70 1.63
CA ALA A 74 1.16 -9.19 1.75
C ALA A 74 1.87 -9.79 2.96
N ALA A 75 3.11 -10.17 2.77
CA ALA A 75 4.00 -10.63 3.85
C ALA A 75 4.58 -9.47 4.65
N GLY A 76 4.62 -8.29 4.06
CA GLY A 76 5.07 -7.05 4.69
C GLY A 76 4.64 -5.87 3.86
N VAL A 77 4.93 -4.67 4.33
CA VAL A 77 4.55 -3.43 3.66
C VAL A 77 5.72 -2.47 3.59
N GLN A 78 5.68 -1.58 2.61
CA GLN A 78 6.64 -0.48 2.48
C GLN A 78 5.88 0.85 2.42
N VAL A 79 6.52 1.88 2.93
CA VAL A 79 5.96 3.24 2.98
C VAL A 79 6.88 4.18 2.22
N GLY A 80 6.32 4.93 1.30
CA GLY A 80 7.07 5.91 0.49
C GLY A 80 6.56 7.32 0.70
N THR A 81 5.55 7.71 -0.07
CA THR A 81 5.03 9.08 -0.10
C THR A 81 4.61 9.61 1.28
N ALA A 82 4.08 8.76 2.14
CA ALA A 82 3.63 9.17 3.48
C ALA A 82 4.77 9.67 4.38
N LEU A 83 6.03 9.40 4.03
CA LEU A 83 7.18 9.96 4.76
C LEU A 83 7.25 11.48 4.66
N ARG A 84 6.54 12.07 3.72
CA ARG A 84 6.43 13.53 3.58
C ARG A 84 5.42 14.14 4.55
N ASN A 85 4.61 13.32 5.20
CA ASN A 85 3.68 13.79 6.22
C ASN A 85 4.44 14.34 7.43
N PRO A 86 3.82 15.22 8.25
CA PRO A 86 4.50 15.81 9.41
C PRO A 86 5.09 14.79 10.39
N GLU A 87 4.52 13.60 10.48
CA GLU A 87 5.06 12.52 11.31
C GLU A 87 6.44 12.04 10.90
N GLY A 88 6.77 12.15 9.60
CA GLY A 88 8.03 11.64 9.06
C GLY A 88 8.22 10.16 9.38
N TYR A 89 9.40 9.79 9.89
CA TYR A 89 9.71 8.41 10.24
C TYR A 89 8.90 7.87 11.42
N GLY A 90 8.24 8.72 12.20
CA GLY A 90 7.33 8.30 13.27
C GLY A 90 6.17 7.46 12.77
N ILE A 91 5.87 7.53 11.49
CA ILE A 91 4.79 6.75 10.85
C ILE A 91 5.02 5.24 11.00
N PHE A 92 6.25 4.77 10.97
CA PHE A 92 6.54 3.34 11.13
C PHE A 92 6.12 2.84 12.51
N ARG A 93 6.40 3.61 13.55
CA ARG A 93 5.96 3.27 14.90
C ARG A 93 4.44 3.31 15.02
N SER A 94 3.80 4.35 14.49
CA SER A 94 2.34 4.48 14.50
C SER A 94 1.66 3.28 13.83
N ILE A 95 2.18 2.86 12.70
CA ILE A 95 1.65 1.69 11.97
C ILE A 95 1.83 0.42 12.81
N ALA A 96 3.03 0.19 13.32
CA ALA A 96 3.34 -1.00 14.11
C ALA A 96 2.49 -1.09 15.38
N GLU A 97 2.37 0.01 16.11
CA GLU A 97 1.55 0.08 17.33
C GLU A 97 0.06 -0.12 17.03
N GLY A 98 -0.43 0.51 15.96
CA GLY A 98 -1.82 0.37 15.54
C GLY A 98 -2.17 -1.05 15.14
N LEU A 99 -1.29 -1.71 14.38
CA LEU A 99 -1.45 -3.12 14.01
C LEU A 99 -1.43 -4.03 15.24
N SER A 100 -0.49 -3.80 16.15
CA SER A 100 -0.38 -4.58 17.37
C SER A 100 -1.66 -4.49 18.20
N THR A 101 -2.16 -3.29 18.42
CA THR A 101 -3.41 -3.05 19.16
C THR A 101 -4.60 -3.71 18.47
N TYR A 102 -4.67 -3.61 17.15
CA TYR A 102 -5.72 -4.25 16.35
C TYR A 102 -5.71 -5.77 16.51
N LEU A 103 -4.54 -6.39 16.41
CA LEU A 103 -4.39 -7.84 16.53
C LEU A 103 -4.75 -8.33 17.94
N GLU A 104 -4.36 -7.59 18.96
CA GLU A 104 -4.75 -7.89 20.34
C GLU A 104 -6.26 -7.84 20.52
N ARG A 105 -6.89 -6.78 20.01
CA ARG A 105 -8.35 -6.60 20.08
C ARG A 105 -9.10 -7.72 19.36
N LYS A 106 -8.55 -8.20 18.24
CA LYS A 106 -9.12 -9.29 17.44
C LYS A 106 -8.72 -10.68 17.93
N GLU A 107 -7.85 -10.76 18.91
CA GLU A 107 -7.29 -12.02 19.42
C GLU A 107 -6.70 -12.87 18.28
N MET A 108 -5.88 -12.25 17.43
CA MET A 108 -5.41 -12.80 16.18
C MET A 108 -3.92 -12.56 16.01
N THR A 109 -3.24 -13.49 15.38
CA THR A 109 -1.83 -13.30 15.01
C THR A 109 -1.74 -12.67 13.61
N LEU A 110 -0.57 -12.13 13.28
CA LEU A 110 -0.31 -11.60 11.95
C LEU A 110 -0.45 -12.69 10.87
N GLU A 111 -0.01 -13.90 11.21
CA GLU A 111 -0.14 -15.07 10.33
C GLU A 111 -1.59 -15.37 9.99
N GLU A 112 -2.47 -15.29 10.99
CA GLU A 112 -3.91 -15.53 10.81
C GLU A 112 -4.57 -14.43 9.97
N LEU A 113 -4.07 -13.19 10.08
CA LEU A 113 -4.59 -12.05 9.33
C LEU A 113 -4.20 -12.11 7.86
N ARG A 114 -2.99 -12.62 7.58
CA ARG A 114 -2.44 -12.61 6.23
C ARG A 114 -3.29 -13.44 5.26
N GLY A 115 -3.76 -12.77 4.21
CA GLY A 115 -4.53 -13.42 3.16
C GLY A 115 -5.97 -13.73 3.54
N ILE A 116 -6.47 -13.20 4.65
CA ILE A 116 -7.83 -13.50 5.12
C ILE A 116 -8.89 -13.10 4.09
N ALA A 117 -8.64 -12.05 3.31
CA ALA A 117 -9.58 -11.61 2.28
C ALA A 117 -9.80 -12.64 1.17
N GLY A 118 -8.81 -13.48 0.89
CA GLY A 118 -8.91 -14.55 -0.11
C GLY A 118 -9.83 -15.69 0.29
N ARG A 119 -10.28 -15.74 1.53
CA ARG A 119 -11.21 -16.75 2.03
C ARG A 119 -12.67 -16.41 1.73
N PHE A 120 -12.92 -15.16 1.32
CA PHE A 120 -14.25 -14.68 0.96
C PHE A 120 -14.35 -14.63 -0.57
N SER A 121 -14.76 -15.70 -1.17
CA SER A 121 -14.87 -15.78 -2.64
C SER A 121 -16.33 -15.90 -3.09
#